data_b0f78762cc732884fd7c1f7de43160bf
#
_entry.id   b0f78762cc732884fd7c1f7de43160bf
#
_cell.length_a   1.000
_cell.length_b   1.000
_cell.length_c   1.000
_cell.angle_alpha   90.00
_cell.angle_beta   90.00
_cell.angle_gamma   90.00
#
_symmetry.space_group_name_H-M   'P 1'
#
loop_
_entity.id
_entity.type
_entity.pdbx_description
1 polymer ?
#
loop_
_entity_poly.entity_id
_entity_poly.type
_entity_poly.pdbx_seq_one_letter_code
_entity_poly.pdbx_strand_id
1 'polypeptide(L)'
;MFWKKKTVLPSGCGAADFAGADAPLKFNSVDFRDGQQSLFATRMTINDMVPVLAMMDEIGYDSMEMWGGATFDVAIRYLNEDPWDRIRIFKKYVKKTPLKMVLRGQNLVGYRAYPDDIVEKFVEKAAAAGIDIFLIFDALQDLRNCESAFR
;
A
#
# COMPACT_ATOMS: atom_id res chain seq x y z
N MET A 1 -10.07 12.55 -8.71
CA MET A 1 -10.25 11.41 -9.61
C MET A 1 -9.24 11.53 -10.75
N PHE A 2 -8.02 10.95 -10.56
CA PHE A 2 -6.98 11.00 -11.59
C PHE A 2 -6.52 9.57 -11.88
N TRP A 3 -7.30 8.87 -12.70
CA TRP A 3 -6.84 7.65 -13.34
C TRP A 3 -6.17 8.02 -14.64
N LYS A 4 -4.83 7.99 -14.67
CA LYS A 4 -4.10 8.02 -15.94
C LYS A 4 -4.34 6.68 -16.64
N LYS A 5 -4.80 6.74 -17.89
CA LYS A 5 -5.03 5.58 -18.77
C LYS A 5 -3.89 4.58 -18.67
N LYS A 6 -4.24 3.33 -18.39
CA LYS A 6 -3.33 2.19 -18.45
C LYS A 6 -2.79 2.06 -19.87
N THR A 7 -1.52 2.32 -20.08
CA THR A 7 -0.86 2.02 -21.34
C THR A 7 -0.68 0.50 -21.41
N VAL A 8 -1.45 -0.17 -22.24
CA VAL A 8 -1.23 -1.57 -22.60
C VAL A 8 -0.04 -1.58 -23.55
N LEU A 9 1.07 -2.18 -23.12
CA LEU A 9 2.27 -2.26 -23.93
C LEU A 9 2.07 -3.27 -25.06
N PRO A 10 2.49 -2.94 -26.30
CA PRO A 10 2.44 -3.89 -27.42
C PRO A 10 3.39 -5.07 -27.15
N SER A 11 3.01 -6.25 -27.60
CA SER A 11 3.87 -7.43 -27.60
C SER A 11 5.12 -7.14 -28.44
N GLY A 12 6.29 -7.09 -27.81
CA GLY A 12 7.56 -6.86 -28.49
C GLY A 12 8.36 -5.65 -28.00
N CYS A 13 7.88 -4.93 -26.97
CA CYS A 13 8.59 -3.80 -26.39
C CYS A 13 9.81 -4.24 -25.60
N GLY A 14 11.01 -3.79 -25.97
CA GLY A 14 12.26 -4.04 -25.24
C GLY A 14 12.37 -3.17 -23.99
N ALA A 15 13.24 -3.56 -23.05
CA ALA A 15 13.48 -2.79 -21.82
C ALA A 15 13.89 -1.32 -22.06
N ALA A 16 14.49 -1.03 -23.23
CA ALA A 16 14.89 0.32 -23.63
C ALA A 16 13.71 1.26 -23.95
N ASP A 17 12.52 0.70 -24.24
CA ASP A 17 11.33 1.50 -24.59
C ASP A 17 10.58 2.03 -23.35
N PHE A 18 11.02 1.64 -22.14
CA PHE A 18 10.35 2.00 -20.88
C PHE A 18 10.87 3.27 -20.23
N ALA A 19 12.05 3.70 -20.60
CA ALA A 19 12.63 4.93 -20.11
C ALA A 19 12.76 5.90 -21.29
N GLY A 20 11.98 6.97 -21.34
CA GLY A 20 12.49 8.17 -21.96
C GLY A 20 13.85 8.42 -21.29
N ALA A 21 14.91 8.59 -22.07
CA ALA A 21 16.30 8.65 -21.60
C ALA A 21 16.58 9.67 -20.48
N ASP A 22 15.59 10.48 -20.11
CA ASP A 22 15.67 11.56 -19.12
C ASP A 22 14.68 11.45 -17.94
N ALA A 23 13.91 10.35 -17.81
CA ALA A 23 13.01 10.21 -16.68
C ALA A 23 13.78 9.83 -15.40
N PRO A 24 13.73 10.61 -14.30
CA PRO A 24 14.41 10.28 -13.07
C PRO A 24 13.88 8.97 -12.48
N LEU A 25 14.78 8.15 -11.95
CA LEU A 25 14.41 6.95 -11.23
C LEU A 25 13.58 7.32 -10.00
N LYS A 26 12.51 6.57 -9.77
CA LYS A 26 11.62 6.73 -8.62
C LYS A 26 11.75 5.52 -7.71
N PHE A 27 11.88 5.78 -6.42
CA PHE A 27 12.03 4.75 -5.41
C PHE A 27 10.78 4.69 -4.53
N ASN A 28 10.29 3.48 -4.30
CA ASN A 28 9.23 3.22 -3.34
C ASN A 28 9.80 2.52 -2.13
N SER A 29 9.60 3.07 -0.93
CA SER A 29 9.96 2.40 0.31
C SER A 29 8.95 1.30 0.62
N VAL A 30 9.45 0.13 1.06
CA VAL A 30 8.64 -0.99 1.53
C VAL A 30 9.00 -1.42 2.96
N ASP A 31 9.81 -0.64 3.65
CA ASP A 31 10.38 -0.95 4.96
C ASP A 31 9.30 -1.24 6.01
N PHE A 32 8.27 -0.41 6.05
CA PHE A 32 7.20 -0.48 7.04
C PHE A 32 6.09 -1.50 6.72
N ARG A 33 6.11 -2.09 5.53
CA ARG A 33 5.21 -3.18 5.18
C ARG A 33 5.97 -4.47 4.95
N ASP A 34 6.70 -4.62 3.85
CA ASP A 34 7.35 -5.87 3.48
C ASP A 34 8.63 -6.12 4.28
N GLY A 35 9.45 -5.09 4.48
CA GLY A 35 10.70 -5.19 5.22
C GLY A 35 10.47 -5.71 6.64
N GLN A 36 9.59 -5.07 7.40
CA GLN A 36 9.26 -5.51 8.76
C GLN A 36 8.47 -6.83 8.78
N GLN A 37 7.68 -7.11 7.75
CA GLN A 37 6.98 -8.38 7.62
C GLN A 37 7.96 -9.54 7.46
N SER A 38 8.99 -9.36 6.67
CA SER A 38 9.99 -10.39 6.37
C SER A 38 11.01 -10.58 7.49
N LEU A 39 11.46 -9.49 8.12
CA LEU A 39 12.55 -9.51 9.10
C LEU A 39 12.09 -9.63 10.55
N PHE A 40 10.89 -9.11 10.86
CA PHE A 40 10.35 -9.05 12.23
C PHE A 40 9.04 -9.82 12.40
N ALA A 41 8.73 -10.72 11.48
CA ALA A 41 7.44 -11.44 11.47
C ALA A 41 6.23 -10.48 11.63
N THR A 42 6.31 -9.29 11.04
CA THR A 42 5.31 -8.22 11.14
C THR A 42 5.13 -7.66 12.57
N ARG A 43 6.09 -7.87 13.48
CA ARG A 43 5.99 -7.51 14.91
C ARG A 43 6.51 -6.10 15.24
N MET A 44 6.90 -5.30 14.26
CA MET A 44 7.30 -3.92 14.51
C MET A 44 6.09 -3.09 14.97
N THR A 45 6.18 -2.52 16.15
CA THR A 45 5.10 -1.70 16.72
C THR A 45 5.11 -0.30 16.12
N ILE A 46 4.01 0.43 16.26
CA ILE A 46 3.98 1.83 15.83
C ILE A 46 5.01 2.69 16.59
N ASN A 47 5.27 2.37 17.84
CA ASN A 47 6.26 3.07 18.66
C ASN A 47 7.70 2.86 18.14
N ASP A 48 7.99 1.72 17.52
CA ASP A 48 9.30 1.48 16.89
C ASP A 48 9.43 2.28 15.59
N MET A 49 8.33 2.54 14.89
CA MET A 49 8.31 3.26 13.61
C MET A 49 8.40 4.78 13.78
N VAL A 50 7.65 5.34 14.74
CA VAL A 50 7.52 6.80 14.94
C VAL A 50 8.85 7.55 14.95
N PRO A 51 9.92 7.09 15.63
CA PRO A 51 11.17 7.83 15.72
C PRO A 51 11.85 8.12 14.38
N VAL A 52 11.57 7.30 13.35
CA VAL A 52 12.21 7.41 12.03
C VAL A 52 11.31 7.98 10.94
N LEU A 53 9.99 8.11 11.17
CA LEU A 53 9.03 8.51 10.14
C LEU A 53 9.35 9.86 9.50
N ALA A 54 9.65 10.88 10.31
CA ALA A 54 9.95 12.21 9.79
C ALA A 54 11.25 12.21 8.95
N MET A 55 12.24 11.42 9.36
CA MET A 55 13.50 11.27 8.64
C MET A 55 13.30 10.54 7.32
N MET A 56 12.47 9.49 7.30
CA MET A 56 12.10 8.76 6.10
C MET A 56 11.32 9.62 5.10
N ASP A 57 10.49 10.56 5.59
CA ASP A 57 9.74 11.50 4.74
C ASP A 57 10.65 12.49 4.00
N GLU A 58 11.84 12.80 4.54
CA GLU A 58 12.80 13.69 3.90
C GLU A 58 13.67 13.03 2.83
N ILE A 59 13.68 11.70 2.72
CA ILE A 59 14.50 10.96 1.73
C ILE A 59 14.03 11.22 0.30
N GLY A 60 12.75 11.56 0.10
CA GLY A 60 12.20 11.85 -1.23
C GLY A 60 11.73 10.60 -1.99
N TYR A 61 11.22 9.62 -1.30
CA TYR A 61 10.56 8.48 -1.93
C TYR A 61 9.34 8.91 -2.75
N ASP A 62 9.09 8.21 -3.86
CA ASP A 62 7.88 8.40 -4.68
C ASP A 62 6.61 7.93 -3.94
N SER A 63 6.76 6.93 -3.08
CA SER A 63 5.73 6.48 -2.15
C SER A 63 6.32 5.62 -1.04
N MET A 64 5.58 5.49 0.06
CA MET A 64 5.94 4.69 1.22
C MET A 64 4.86 3.65 1.48
N GLU A 65 5.19 2.37 1.28
CA GLU A 65 4.28 1.27 1.53
C GLU A 65 4.32 0.90 3.02
N MET A 66 3.22 1.14 3.71
CA MET A 66 3.20 1.05 5.17
C MET A 66 2.09 0.16 5.73
N TRP A 67 1.14 -0.28 4.89
CA TRP A 67 -0.04 -1.01 5.33
C TRP A 67 -0.44 -2.12 4.36
N GLY A 68 -1.12 -3.15 4.87
CA GLY A 68 -1.56 -4.30 4.09
C GLY A 68 -2.18 -5.38 4.96
N GLY A 69 -2.43 -6.57 4.38
CA GLY A 69 -3.12 -7.65 5.08
C GLY A 69 -2.42 -8.12 6.35
N ALA A 70 -1.14 -8.45 6.26
CA ALA A 70 -0.40 -8.94 7.42
C ALA A 70 -0.21 -7.87 8.50
N THR A 71 0.06 -6.61 8.11
CA THR A 71 0.19 -5.51 9.07
C THR A 71 -1.13 -5.24 9.80
N PHE A 72 -2.27 -5.36 9.11
CA PHE A 72 -3.60 -5.22 9.71
C PHE A 72 -3.88 -6.35 10.71
N ASP A 73 -3.70 -7.60 10.28
CA ASP A 73 -4.01 -8.78 11.08
C ASP A 73 -3.12 -8.87 12.33
N VAL A 74 -1.82 -8.65 12.17
CA VAL A 74 -0.85 -8.72 13.27
C VAL A 74 -1.04 -7.58 14.29
N ALA A 75 -1.40 -6.39 13.85
CA ALA A 75 -1.71 -5.28 14.76
C ALA A 75 -2.77 -5.69 15.77
N ILE A 76 -3.85 -6.34 15.31
CA ILE A 76 -4.94 -6.78 16.17
C ILE A 76 -4.54 -7.99 17.01
N ARG A 77 -3.98 -9.05 16.38
CA ARG A 77 -3.78 -10.36 17.05
C ARG A 77 -2.61 -10.37 18.00
N TYR A 78 -1.58 -9.61 17.75
CA TYR A 78 -0.29 -9.78 18.45
C TYR A 78 0.27 -8.52 19.06
N LEU A 79 -0.09 -7.34 18.53
CA LEU A 79 0.47 -6.07 19.01
C LEU A 79 -0.51 -5.29 19.89
N ASN A 80 -1.78 -5.71 19.94
CA ASN A 80 -2.85 -4.97 20.62
C ASN A 80 -2.92 -3.50 20.15
N GLU A 81 -2.72 -3.28 18.84
CA GLU A 81 -2.79 -1.98 18.18
C GLU A 81 -4.03 -1.89 17.28
N ASP A 82 -4.67 -0.71 17.23
CA ASP A 82 -5.65 -0.42 16.20
C ASP A 82 -4.93 -0.20 14.85
N PRO A 83 -5.16 -1.06 13.83
CA PRO A 83 -4.50 -0.90 12.54
C PRO A 83 -4.83 0.43 11.84
N TRP A 84 -5.99 1.03 12.10
CA TRP A 84 -6.39 2.32 11.56
C TRP A 84 -5.60 3.49 12.19
N ASP A 85 -5.28 3.39 13.48
CA ASP A 85 -4.44 4.40 14.15
C ASP A 85 -3.05 4.46 13.54
N ARG A 86 -2.54 3.34 13.04
CA ARG A 86 -1.27 3.31 12.33
C ARG A 86 -1.26 4.28 11.13
N ILE A 87 -2.33 4.30 10.31
CA ILE A 87 -2.45 5.24 9.19
C ILE A 87 -2.47 6.68 9.70
N ARG A 88 -3.29 6.97 10.74
CA ARG A 88 -3.42 8.32 11.32
C ARG A 88 -2.10 8.84 11.86
N ILE A 89 -1.33 7.97 12.52
CA ILE A 89 -0.02 8.31 13.07
C ILE A 89 0.98 8.57 11.95
N PHE A 90 1.02 7.72 10.92
CA PHE A 90 1.88 7.97 9.76
C PHE A 90 1.56 9.33 9.13
N LYS A 91 0.30 9.67 8.88
CA LYS A 91 -0.10 10.99 8.35
C LYS A 91 0.26 12.16 9.27
N LYS A 92 0.45 11.91 10.55
CA LYS A 92 0.93 12.94 11.48
C LYS A 92 2.39 13.29 11.25
N TYR A 93 3.24 12.33 10.89
CA TYR A 93 4.69 12.52 10.75
C TYR A 93 5.16 12.59 9.30
N VAL A 94 4.52 11.85 8.39
CA VAL A 94 4.83 11.83 6.96
C VAL A 94 3.92 12.84 6.24
N LYS A 95 4.51 13.88 5.67
CA LYS A 95 3.80 15.01 5.05
C LYS A 95 4.00 15.12 3.55
N LYS A 96 5.15 14.66 3.05
CA LYS A 96 5.59 14.82 1.67
C LYS A 96 5.35 13.56 0.86
N THR A 97 5.66 12.41 1.45
CA THR A 97 5.65 11.12 0.78
C THR A 97 4.25 10.51 0.79
N PRO A 98 3.67 10.17 -0.37
CA PRO A 98 2.39 9.46 -0.44
C PRO A 98 2.43 8.12 0.28
N LEU A 99 1.39 7.83 1.07
CA LEU A 99 1.24 6.55 1.76
C LEU A 99 0.58 5.51 0.86
N LYS A 100 1.20 4.34 0.76
CA LYS A 100 0.73 3.23 -0.04
C LYS A 100 0.35 2.03 0.81
N MET A 101 -0.72 1.32 0.40
CA MET A 101 -1.09 0.03 0.96
C MET A 101 -1.16 -1.06 -0.09
N VAL A 102 -0.98 -2.30 0.36
CA VAL A 102 -1.22 -3.50 -0.46
C VAL A 102 -2.60 -4.06 -0.13
N LEU A 103 -3.43 -4.22 -1.16
CA LEU A 103 -4.80 -4.72 -1.05
C LEU A 103 -4.97 -6.00 -1.88
N ARG A 104 -5.50 -7.05 -1.25
CA ARG A 104 -5.71 -8.37 -1.89
C ARG A 104 -7.04 -8.43 -2.63
N GLY A 105 -7.28 -7.53 -3.60
CA GLY A 105 -8.53 -7.50 -4.35
C GLY A 105 -9.76 -7.74 -3.48
N GLN A 106 -10.61 -8.71 -3.85
CA GLN A 106 -11.83 -9.06 -3.14
C GLN A 106 -11.60 -9.54 -1.69
N ASN A 107 -10.37 -9.97 -1.35
CA ASN A 107 -10.05 -10.43 0.00
C ASN A 107 -9.60 -9.29 0.92
N LEU A 108 -9.46 -8.07 0.42
CA LEU A 108 -9.03 -6.89 1.19
C LEU A 108 -7.72 -7.15 1.95
N VAL A 109 -7.76 -7.09 3.25
CA VAL A 109 -6.67 -7.42 4.18
C VAL A 109 -6.84 -8.80 4.83
N GLY A 110 -7.91 -9.52 4.45
CA GLY A 110 -8.29 -10.81 5.01
C GLY A 110 -7.86 -12.02 4.18
N TYR A 111 -8.47 -13.17 4.45
CA TYR A 111 -8.12 -14.48 3.90
C TYR A 111 -9.30 -15.15 3.16
N ARG A 112 -10.37 -14.42 2.93
CA ARG A 112 -11.56 -14.86 2.18
C ARG A 112 -12.11 -13.69 1.38
N ALA A 113 -12.91 -13.98 0.35
CA ALA A 113 -13.61 -12.95 -0.40
C ALA A 113 -14.69 -12.27 0.45
N TYR A 114 -14.78 -10.97 0.35
CA TYR A 114 -15.82 -10.16 0.97
C TYR A 114 -16.85 -9.72 -0.08
N PRO A 115 -18.09 -9.40 0.31
CA PRO A 115 -19.07 -8.77 -0.58
C PRO A 115 -18.58 -7.44 -1.15
N ASP A 116 -19.04 -7.08 -2.33
CA ASP A 116 -18.58 -5.89 -3.07
C ASP A 116 -18.75 -4.60 -2.27
N ASP A 117 -19.89 -4.42 -1.61
CA ASP A 117 -20.18 -3.24 -0.78
C ASP A 117 -19.19 -3.08 0.39
N ILE A 118 -18.71 -4.20 0.93
CA ILE A 118 -17.67 -4.18 1.98
C ILE A 118 -16.32 -3.78 1.38
N VAL A 119 -16.00 -4.27 0.17
CA VAL A 119 -14.75 -3.92 -0.51
C VAL A 119 -14.73 -2.42 -0.83
N GLU A 120 -15.78 -1.90 -1.44
CA GLU A 120 -15.93 -0.48 -1.76
C GLU A 120 -15.82 0.39 -0.48
N LYS A 121 -16.53 -0.01 0.57
CA LYS A 121 -16.54 0.70 1.85
C LYS A 121 -15.17 0.70 2.54
N PHE A 122 -14.45 -0.41 2.46
CA PHE A 122 -13.10 -0.51 3.02
C PHE A 122 -12.14 0.44 2.31
N VAL A 123 -12.16 0.46 0.96
CA VAL A 123 -11.31 1.34 0.15
C VAL A 123 -11.63 2.81 0.45
N GLU A 124 -12.92 3.17 0.47
CA GLU A 124 -13.37 4.51 0.86
C GLU A 124 -12.82 4.93 2.23
N LYS A 125 -12.92 4.05 3.22
CA LYS A 125 -12.46 4.33 4.59
C LYS A 125 -10.95 4.40 4.69
N ALA A 126 -10.22 3.56 3.98
CA ALA A 126 -8.76 3.60 3.95
C ALA A 126 -8.25 4.89 3.29
N ALA A 127 -8.86 5.30 2.17
CA ALA A 127 -8.56 6.58 1.53
C ALA A 127 -8.86 7.76 2.47
N ALA A 128 -10.04 7.78 3.11
CA ALA A 128 -10.41 8.81 4.08
C ALA A 128 -9.47 8.85 5.32
N ALA A 129 -8.91 7.71 5.72
CA ALA A 129 -7.94 7.63 6.81
C ALA A 129 -6.56 8.18 6.41
N GLY A 130 -6.25 8.25 5.11
CA GLY A 130 -5.02 8.84 4.60
C GLY A 130 -4.16 7.95 3.71
N ILE A 131 -4.68 6.84 3.20
CA ILE A 131 -4.00 6.07 2.15
C ILE A 131 -4.16 6.81 0.82
N ASP A 132 -3.04 7.11 0.18
CA ASP A 132 -2.98 7.85 -1.08
C ASP A 132 -2.92 6.91 -2.30
N ILE A 133 -2.32 5.72 -2.13
CA ILE A 133 -2.08 4.78 -3.22
C ILE A 133 -2.48 3.36 -2.80
N PHE A 134 -3.27 2.69 -3.64
CA PHE A 134 -3.64 1.29 -3.45
C PHE A 134 -2.91 0.42 -4.47
N LEU A 135 -2.07 -0.51 -4.00
CA LEU A 135 -1.48 -1.58 -4.80
C LEU A 135 -2.41 -2.79 -4.71
N ILE A 136 -3.29 -2.92 -5.69
CA ILE A 136 -4.30 -3.97 -5.72
C ILE A 136 -3.75 -5.17 -6.50
N PHE A 137 -3.83 -6.36 -5.91
CA PHE A 137 -3.44 -7.59 -6.56
C PHE A 137 -4.40 -8.73 -6.23
N ASP A 138 -4.40 -9.75 -7.07
CA ASP A 138 -5.01 -11.04 -6.82
C ASP A 138 -3.96 -12.14 -6.95
N ALA A 139 -3.96 -13.13 -6.06
CA ALA A 139 -2.98 -14.21 -6.05
C ALA A 139 -3.01 -15.07 -7.32
N LEU A 140 -4.18 -15.17 -7.96
CA LEU A 140 -4.39 -15.87 -9.24
C LEU A 140 -4.23 -14.95 -10.46
N GLN A 141 -4.00 -13.64 -10.22
CA GLN A 141 -3.95 -12.57 -11.22
C GLN A 141 -5.22 -12.46 -12.07
N ASP A 142 -6.37 -12.80 -11.48
CA ASP A 142 -7.67 -12.63 -12.08
C ASP A 142 -8.21 -11.22 -11.78
N LEU A 143 -8.26 -10.36 -12.79
CA LEU A 143 -8.71 -8.98 -12.65
C LEU A 143 -10.15 -8.84 -12.19
N ARG A 144 -11.00 -9.86 -12.41
CA ARG A 144 -12.39 -9.87 -11.90
C ARG A 144 -12.44 -9.81 -10.39
N ASN A 145 -11.45 -10.38 -9.70
CA ASN A 145 -11.32 -10.31 -8.25
C ASN A 145 -10.85 -8.94 -7.73
N CYS A 146 -10.53 -8.02 -8.62
CA CYS A 146 -10.08 -6.67 -8.28
C CYS A 146 -11.11 -5.58 -8.65
N GLU A 147 -12.17 -5.93 -9.40
CA GLU A 147 -13.11 -4.95 -9.97
C GLU A 147 -13.75 -4.06 -8.89
N SER A 148 -14.27 -4.66 -7.81
CA SER A 148 -14.93 -3.91 -6.73
C SER A 148 -13.99 -2.94 -6.01
N ALA A 149 -12.70 -3.25 -5.98
CA ALA A 149 -11.70 -2.37 -5.36
C ALA A 149 -11.25 -1.22 -6.28
N PHE A 150 -11.63 -1.25 -7.57
CA PHE A 150 -11.33 -0.19 -8.54
C PHE A 150 -12.46 0.84 -8.69
N ARG A 151 -13.65 0.53 -8.19
CA ARG A 151 -14.84 1.42 -8.23
C ARG A 151 -14.74 2.53 -7.20
#